data_12ee82f6325a48210f3d066e7a2121f4
#
_entry.id   12ee82f6325a48210f3d066e7a2121f4
#
_cell.length_a   1.000
_cell.length_b   1.000
_cell.length_c   1.000
_cell.angle_alpha   90.00
_cell.angle_beta   90.00
_cell.angle_gamma   90.00
#
_symmetry.space_group_name_H-M   'P 1'
#
loop_
_entity.id
_entity.type
_entity.pdbx_description
1 polymer ?
#
loop_
_entity_poly.entity_id
_entity_poly.type
_entity_poly.pdbx_seq_one_letter_code
_entity_poly.pdbx_strand_id
1 'polypeptide(L)'
;MTTHVSIGVLMIVKNAEQHLQKTLSSVSSWVDEIVILDSGSTDNTLDIARKYTDSVYHQDWLGFGPQRQKAQSLMNSDWVLPLDSDEEVSPELKVSILHAIKTDDGQSVYKINRLTEAFGKFIRHSGWYPDRVTRLYPRLATQYNDVLVHESVIVPEGFKVKQLDGNLFHYTIDSMPNYVRKTQHYMEAWADQREGKKSVSLSNAISHGFFRFFKMYIIKRGFLDGRHGLLLALLSANTTFTRYADLWLRDYMKKKRVE
;
A
#
# COMPACT_ATOMS: atom_id res chain seq x y z
N MET A 1 9.47 21.97 -31.37
CA MET A 1 9.76 22.12 -29.95
C MET A 1 8.99 20.99 -29.26
N THR A 2 9.67 19.99 -28.73
CA THR A 2 9.03 18.96 -27.92
C THR A 2 8.60 19.61 -26.60
N THR A 3 7.31 19.76 -26.36
CA THR A 3 6.79 20.22 -25.08
C THR A 3 7.29 19.28 -24.00
N HIS A 4 7.86 19.84 -22.95
CA HIS A 4 8.26 19.07 -21.77
C HIS A 4 6.99 18.48 -21.12
N VAL A 5 6.94 17.17 -20.97
CA VAL A 5 5.85 16.46 -20.26
C VAL A 5 6.24 16.36 -18.80
N SER A 6 5.48 17.02 -17.93
CA SER A 6 5.79 17.12 -16.51
C SER A 6 5.23 15.94 -15.70
N ILE A 7 5.97 15.54 -14.66
CA ILE A 7 5.55 14.52 -13.70
C ILE A 7 5.63 15.03 -12.28
N GLY A 8 4.56 14.80 -11.50
CA GLY A 8 4.51 15.15 -10.09
C GLY A 8 4.30 13.95 -9.18
N VAL A 9 4.91 14.00 -8.02
CA VAL A 9 4.66 13.06 -6.92
C VAL A 9 3.58 13.61 -6.01
N LEU A 10 2.63 12.74 -5.67
CA LEU A 10 1.56 13.00 -4.72
C LEU A 10 1.75 12.12 -3.50
N MET A 11 1.77 12.73 -2.31
CA MET A 11 1.86 12.00 -1.05
C MET A 11 0.80 12.46 -0.06
N ILE A 12 0.21 11.50 0.67
CA ILE A 12 -0.58 11.76 1.87
C ILE A 12 0.20 11.20 3.05
N VAL A 13 0.38 12.00 4.10
CA VAL A 13 1.28 11.63 5.20
C VAL A 13 0.64 11.88 6.57
N LYS A 14 1.04 11.07 7.55
CA LYS A 14 0.83 11.32 8.97
C LYS A 14 1.85 10.53 9.78
N ASN A 15 2.68 11.22 10.56
CA ASN A 15 3.74 10.62 11.40
C ASN A 15 4.62 9.63 10.61
N ALA A 16 5.27 10.16 9.59
CA ALA A 16 6.01 9.39 8.58
C ALA A 16 7.54 9.61 8.64
N GLU A 17 8.07 10.19 9.72
CA GLU A 17 9.49 10.58 9.83
C GLU A 17 10.48 9.45 9.51
N GLN A 18 10.09 8.19 9.77
CA GLN A 18 10.98 7.03 9.67
C GLN A 18 11.49 6.78 8.25
N HIS A 19 10.62 6.90 7.24
CA HIS A 19 10.96 6.53 5.85
C HIS A 19 10.83 7.68 4.85
N LEU A 20 10.13 8.76 5.21
CA LEU A 20 9.80 9.86 4.31
C LEU A 20 11.03 10.45 3.59
N GLN A 21 12.15 10.64 4.31
CA GLN A 21 13.38 11.16 3.71
C GLN A 21 13.89 10.25 2.58
N LYS A 22 13.83 8.94 2.78
CA LYS A 22 14.28 7.96 1.79
C LYS A 22 13.38 7.97 0.56
N THR A 23 12.06 8.01 0.77
CA THR A 23 11.07 8.12 -0.30
C THR A 23 11.31 9.38 -1.14
N LEU A 24 11.39 10.55 -0.50
CA LEU A 24 11.59 11.83 -1.19
C LEU A 24 12.93 11.90 -1.92
N SER A 25 14.02 11.39 -1.33
CA SER A 25 15.34 11.34 -1.98
C SER A 25 15.33 10.51 -3.26
N SER A 26 14.48 9.48 -3.37
CA SER A 26 14.40 8.62 -4.56
C SER A 26 13.76 9.30 -5.77
N VAL A 27 13.04 10.41 -5.55
CA VAL A 27 12.26 11.09 -6.60
C VAL A 27 12.66 12.53 -6.85
N SER A 28 13.10 13.28 -5.83
CA SER A 28 13.29 14.74 -5.88
C SER A 28 14.21 15.25 -6.99
N SER A 29 15.14 14.42 -7.47
CA SER A 29 16.12 14.83 -8.50
C SER A 29 15.62 14.73 -9.94
N TRP A 30 14.39 14.22 -10.17
CA TRP A 30 13.91 13.94 -11.53
C TRP A 30 12.39 14.16 -11.75
N VAL A 31 11.65 14.51 -10.71
CA VAL A 31 10.25 14.94 -10.84
C VAL A 31 10.15 16.46 -10.86
N ASP A 32 9.12 17.00 -11.50
CA ASP A 32 8.92 18.43 -11.66
C ASP A 32 8.17 19.04 -10.46
N GLU A 33 7.38 18.23 -9.75
CA GLU A 33 6.54 18.66 -8.65
C GLU A 33 6.44 17.61 -7.55
N ILE A 34 6.41 18.02 -6.29
CA ILE A 34 6.11 17.15 -5.15
C ILE A 34 5.06 17.86 -4.30
N VAL A 35 3.87 17.26 -4.19
CA VAL A 35 2.77 17.73 -3.35
C VAL A 35 2.59 16.77 -2.19
N ILE A 36 2.67 17.31 -0.97
CA ILE A 36 2.50 16.56 0.27
C ILE A 36 1.29 17.11 1.03
N LEU A 37 0.33 16.22 1.33
CA LEU A 37 -0.85 16.53 2.12
C LEU A 37 -0.74 15.84 3.49
N ASP A 38 -0.48 16.65 4.52
CA ASP A 38 -0.34 16.19 5.91
C ASP A 38 -1.68 16.15 6.63
N SER A 39 -1.91 15.10 7.41
CA SER A 39 -3.12 14.89 8.20
C SER A 39 -2.90 15.11 9.71
N GLY A 40 -2.03 16.06 10.06
CA GLY A 40 -1.72 16.41 11.45
C GLY A 40 -0.61 15.55 12.05
N SER A 41 0.56 15.57 11.43
CA SER A 41 1.77 14.96 11.99
C SER A 41 2.27 15.71 13.21
N THR A 42 2.79 14.99 14.18
CA THR A 42 3.33 15.47 15.45
C THR A 42 4.80 15.11 15.65
N ASP A 43 5.39 14.40 14.69
CA ASP A 43 6.80 14.03 14.62
C ASP A 43 7.56 14.95 13.64
N ASN A 44 8.77 14.59 13.23
CA ASN A 44 9.60 15.37 12.31
C ASN A 44 9.16 15.31 10.83
N THR A 45 7.97 14.75 10.53
CA THR A 45 7.47 14.60 9.15
C THR A 45 7.50 15.91 8.36
N LEU A 46 6.97 16.99 8.94
CA LEU A 46 6.89 18.29 8.25
C LEU A 46 8.26 18.91 8.00
N ASP A 47 9.19 18.80 8.95
CA ASP A 47 10.55 19.31 8.81
C ASP A 47 11.34 18.55 7.73
N ILE A 48 11.09 17.24 7.59
CA ILE A 48 11.66 16.44 6.51
C ILE A 48 11.05 16.86 5.16
N ALA A 49 9.72 16.97 5.07
CA ALA A 49 9.00 17.31 3.85
C ALA A 49 9.47 18.64 3.25
N ARG A 50 9.60 19.67 4.07
CA ARG A 50 10.00 21.04 3.67
C ARG A 50 11.43 21.16 3.15
N LYS A 51 12.28 20.14 3.32
CA LYS A 51 13.61 20.09 2.68
C LYS A 51 13.55 19.75 1.19
N TYR A 52 12.40 19.24 0.71
CA TYR A 52 12.23 18.75 -0.66
C TYR A 52 11.21 19.52 -1.48
N THR A 53 10.24 20.19 -0.81
CA THR A 53 9.19 20.98 -1.47
C THR A 53 8.58 21.99 -0.53
N ASP A 54 8.15 23.12 -1.11
CA ASP A 54 7.32 24.11 -0.42
C ASP A 54 5.83 23.76 -0.49
N SER A 55 5.42 22.83 -1.36
CA SER A 55 4.04 22.41 -1.55
C SER A 55 3.62 21.37 -0.50
N VAL A 56 3.67 21.79 0.77
CA VAL A 56 3.25 21.00 1.94
C VAL A 56 1.99 21.63 2.51
N TYR A 57 0.88 20.91 2.45
CA TYR A 57 -0.45 21.40 2.84
C TYR A 57 -0.99 20.57 4.01
N HIS A 58 -1.87 21.20 4.81
CA HIS A 58 -2.60 20.50 5.87
C HIS A 58 -4.03 20.19 5.42
N GLN A 59 -4.51 19.00 5.76
CA GLN A 59 -5.90 18.59 5.60
C GLN A 59 -6.25 17.52 6.64
N ASP A 60 -7.25 17.77 7.45
CA ASP A 60 -7.81 16.73 8.32
C ASP A 60 -8.18 15.48 7.53
N TRP A 61 -8.11 14.33 8.19
CA TRP A 61 -8.28 13.06 7.52
C TRP A 61 -9.69 12.88 6.95
N LEU A 62 -9.78 12.67 5.63
CA LEU A 62 -11.03 12.47 4.88
C LEU A 62 -11.28 11.00 4.49
N GLY A 63 -10.32 10.10 4.75
CA GLY A 63 -10.26 8.75 4.17
C GLY A 63 -9.26 8.70 3.02
N PHE A 64 -8.78 7.50 2.68
CA PHE A 64 -7.66 7.35 1.71
C PHE A 64 -7.98 7.91 0.33
N GLY A 65 -9.11 7.56 -0.27
CA GLY A 65 -9.49 8.04 -1.60
C GLY A 65 -9.68 9.57 -1.65
N PRO A 66 -10.58 10.15 -0.83
CA PRO A 66 -10.79 11.60 -0.79
C PRO A 66 -9.53 12.40 -0.45
N GLN A 67 -8.65 11.87 0.41
CA GLN A 67 -7.38 12.53 0.75
C GLN A 67 -6.45 12.60 -0.47
N ARG A 68 -6.35 11.52 -1.25
CA ARG A 68 -5.55 11.51 -2.50
C ARG A 68 -6.15 12.42 -3.58
N GLN A 69 -7.49 12.44 -3.72
CA GLN A 69 -8.16 13.36 -4.64
C GLN A 69 -7.88 14.82 -4.27
N LYS A 70 -7.95 15.16 -2.96
CA LYS A 70 -7.62 16.49 -2.47
C LYS A 70 -6.17 16.86 -2.78
N ALA A 71 -5.23 15.96 -2.54
CA ALA A 71 -3.82 16.19 -2.87
C ALA A 71 -3.62 16.37 -4.38
N GLN A 72 -4.27 15.57 -5.23
CA GLN A 72 -4.21 15.70 -6.69
C GLN A 72 -4.76 17.05 -7.18
N SER A 73 -5.79 17.60 -6.53
CA SER A 73 -6.36 18.90 -6.89
C SER A 73 -5.40 20.08 -6.67
N LEU A 74 -4.32 19.87 -5.92
CA LEU A 74 -3.28 20.87 -5.64
C LEU A 74 -2.09 20.77 -6.61
N MET A 75 -2.09 19.77 -7.52
CA MET A 75 -1.02 19.53 -8.48
C MET A 75 -1.25 20.27 -9.79
N ASN A 76 -0.13 20.55 -10.49
CA ASN A 76 -0.12 21.18 -11.82
C ASN A 76 0.50 20.29 -12.90
N SER A 77 1.30 19.29 -12.53
CA SER A 77 1.99 18.36 -13.45
C SER A 77 1.02 17.58 -14.36
N ASP A 78 1.49 17.15 -15.53
CA ASP A 78 0.69 16.39 -16.51
C ASP A 78 0.42 14.96 -16.03
N TRP A 79 1.43 14.34 -15.42
CA TRP A 79 1.36 12.98 -14.87
C TRP A 79 1.48 12.97 -13.36
N VAL A 80 0.75 12.04 -12.73
CA VAL A 80 0.76 11.84 -11.28
C VAL A 80 1.38 10.50 -10.94
N LEU A 81 2.34 10.52 -10.01
CA LEU A 81 2.94 9.37 -9.36
C LEU A 81 2.61 9.41 -7.86
N PRO A 82 1.50 8.80 -7.40
CA PRO A 82 1.23 8.67 -5.98
C PRO A 82 2.23 7.73 -5.32
N LEU A 83 2.82 8.18 -4.22
CA LEU A 83 3.71 7.37 -3.38
C LEU A 83 3.22 7.38 -1.93
N ASP A 84 3.37 6.25 -1.27
CA ASP A 84 3.26 6.17 0.18
C ASP A 84 4.60 6.58 0.81
N SER A 85 4.57 7.09 2.04
CA SER A 85 5.76 7.64 2.71
C SER A 85 6.85 6.60 3.04
N ASP A 86 6.55 5.33 2.85
CA ASP A 86 7.42 4.18 3.04
C ASP A 86 7.72 3.43 1.73
N GLU A 87 7.56 4.13 0.58
CA GLU A 87 7.85 3.60 -0.75
C GLU A 87 9.06 4.31 -1.39
N GLU A 88 9.93 3.57 -2.07
CA GLU A 88 11.12 4.07 -2.77
C GLU A 88 11.13 3.60 -4.22
N VAL A 89 11.34 4.53 -5.16
CA VAL A 89 11.42 4.23 -6.59
C VAL A 89 12.79 3.65 -6.93
N SER A 90 12.83 2.43 -7.51
CA SER A 90 14.10 1.87 -7.96
C SER A 90 14.65 2.61 -9.18
N PRO A 91 16.00 2.57 -9.42
CA PRO A 91 16.60 3.18 -10.61
C PRO A 91 15.99 2.68 -11.92
N GLU A 92 15.68 1.39 -12.03
CA GLU A 92 15.05 0.78 -13.20
C GLU A 92 13.62 1.30 -13.39
N LEU A 93 12.86 1.44 -12.29
CA LEU A 93 11.51 1.97 -12.34
C LEU A 93 11.50 3.44 -12.77
N LYS A 94 12.43 4.26 -12.27
CA LYS A 94 12.63 5.64 -12.73
C LYS A 94 12.80 5.71 -14.25
N VAL A 95 13.69 4.90 -14.82
CA VAL A 95 13.92 4.87 -16.27
C VAL A 95 12.64 4.49 -17.02
N SER A 96 11.92 3.48 -16.53
CA SER A 96 10.67 3.02 -17.13
C SER A 96 9.57 4.09 -17.07
N ILE A 97 9.44 4.82 -15.95
CA ILE A 97 8.50 5.95 -15.81
C ILE A 97 8.82 7.06 -16.81
N LEU A 98 10.07 7.51 -16.84
CA LEU A 98 10.50 8.61 -17.74
C LEU A 98 10.34 8.25 -19.22
N HIS A 99 10.53 6.98 -19.58
CA HIS A 99 10.24 6.50 -20.92
C HIS A 99 8.73 6.51 -21.22
N ALA A 100 7.94 5.99 -20.28
CA ALA A 100 6.49 5.90 -20.43
C ALA A 100 5.83 7.26 -20.68
N ILE A 101 6.12 8.28 -19.85
CA ILE A 101 5.52 9.61 -19.98
C ILE A 101 5.93 10.35 -21.25
N LYS A 102 7.09 10.01 -21.85
CA LYS A 102 7.56 10.59 -23.12
C LYS A 102 6.93 9.95 -24.34
N THR A 103 6.51 8.70 -24.26
CA THR A 103 6.05 7.92 -25.42
C THR A 103 4.56 7.63 -25.41
N ASP A 104 3.87 7.90 -24.30
CA ASP A 104 2.43 7.69 -24.17
C ASP A 104 1.62 8.85 -24.75
N ASP A 105 0.49 8.50 -25.32
CA ASP A 105 -0.48 9.45 -25.89
C ASP A 105 -1.45 10.05 -24.86
N GLY A 106 -1.22 9.79 -23.56
CA GLY A 106 -2.08 10.24 -22.47
C GLY A 106 -3.33 9.36 -22.26
N GLN A 107 -3.40 8.20 -22.89
CA GLN A 107 -4.53 7.26 -22.79
C GLN A 107 -4.15 5.95 -22.08
N SER A 108 -3.18 6.00 -21.20
CA SER A 108 -2.78 4.83 -20.43
C SER A 108 -2.66 5.12 -18.94
N VAL A 109 -2.92 4.09 -18.14
CA VAL A 109 -2.54 4.03 -16.73
C VAL A 109 -1.54 2.90 -16.55
N TYR A 110 -0.61 3.07 -15.60
CA TYR A 110 0.48 2.13 -15.45
C TYR A 110 0.48 1.46 -14.09
N LYS A 111 0.67 0.14 -14.12
CA LYS A 111 0.92 -0.68 -12.93
C LYS A 111 2.42 -0.77 -12.67
N ILE A 112 2.76 -0.78 -11.40
CA ILE A 112 4.12 -0.93 -10.89
C ILE A 112 4.17 -2.17 -10.01
N ASN A 113 5.28 -2.94 -10.06
CA ASN A 113 5.51 -4.04 -9.14
C ASN A 113 6.00 -3.49 -7.80
N ARG A 114 5.22 -3.66 -6.74
CA ARG A 114 5.63 -3.32 -5.39
C ARG A 114 6.36 -4.51 -4.76
N LEU A 115 7.60 -4.29 -4.35
CA LEU A 115 8.45 -5.28 -3.70
C LEU A 115 8.59 -4.92 -2.22
N THR A 116 7.91 -5.68 -1.38
CA THR A 116 7.80 -5.39 0.04
C THR A 116 8.96 -5.96 0.84
N GLU A 117 9.53 -5.14 1.71
CA GLU A 117 10.47 -5.55 2.75
C GLU A 117 9.72 -5.92 4.02
N ALA A 118 10.11 -7.03 4.62
CA ALA A 118 9.65 -7.46 5.93
C ALA A 118 10.84 -7.92 6.77
N PHE A 119 11.02 -7.27 7.93
CA PHE A 119 12.11 -7.58 8.87
C PHE A 119 13.51 -7.55 8.23
N GLY A 120 13.77 -6.51 7.42
CA GLY A 120 15.06 -6.29 6.77
C GLY A 120 15.32 -7.16 5.53
N LYS A 121 14.30 -7.85 4.99
CA LYS A 121 14.43 -8.67 3.78
C LYS A 121 13.30 -8.40 2.79
N PHE A 122 13.65 -8.18 1.53
CA PHE A 122 12.68 -8.15 0.43
C PHE A 122 12.10 -9.54 0.15
N ILE A 123 10.77 -9.64 0.16
CA ILE A 123 10.02 -10.90 0.03
C ILE A 123 9.58 -11.07 -1.42
N ARG A 124 10.11 -12.10 -2.08
CA ARG A 124 9.84 -12.37 -3.50
C ARG A 124 8.87 -13.52 -3.74
N HIS A 125 8.52 -14.26 -2.70
CA HIS A 125 7.63 -15.42 -2.74
C HIS A 125 6.50 -15.27 -1.71
N SER A 126 5.98 -16.38 -1.19
CA SER A 126 4.90 -16.37 -0.18
C SER A 126 3.58 -15.72 -0.67
N GLY A 127 3.50 -15.38 -1.95
CA GLY A 127 2.38 -14.65 -2.55
C GLY A 127 2.38 -13.14 -2.29
N TRP A 128 3.53 -12.59 -1.91
CA TRP A 128 3.74 -11.16 -1.70
C TRP A 128 4.25 -10.44 -2.95
N TYR A 129 4.86 -11.19 -3.88
CA TYR A 129 5.37 -10.63 -5.13
C TYR A 129 5.01 -11.52 -6.32
N PRO A 130 4.71 -10.95 -7.50
CA PRO A 130 4.55 -9.52 -7.75
C PRO A 130 3.23 -8.97 -7.16
N ASP A 131 3.32 -7.85 -6.45
CA ASP A 131 2.16 -7.05 -6.02
C ASP A 131 2.04 -5.86 -6.97
N ARG A 132 1.02 -5.87 -7.83
CA ARG A 132 0.85 -4.88 -8.90
C ARG A 132 -0.15 -3.81 -8.50
N VAL A 133 0.35 -2.59 -8.33
CA VAL A 133 -0.46 -1.41 -7.97
C VAL A 133 -0.46 -0.39 -9.08
N THR A 134 -1.61 0.21 -9.39
CA THR A 134 -1.69 1.31 -10.36
C THR A 134 -1.20 2.59 -9.69
N ARG A 135 -0.09 3.16 -10.20
CA ARG A 135 0.60 4.29 -9.56
C ARG A 135 1.04 5.39 -10.52
N LEU A 136 0.89 5.25 -11.83
CA LEU A 136 1.22 6.33 -12.78
C LEU A 136 0.06 6.54 -13.74
N TYR A 137 -0.40 7.79 -13.85
CA TYR A 137 -1.54 8.13 -14.70
C TYR A 137 -1.58 9.63 -15.04
N PRO A 138 -2.24 10.02 -16.18
CA PRO A 138 -2.43 11.43 -16.53
C PRO A 138 -3.38 12.12 -15.55
N ARG A 139 -2.96 13.27 -14.99
CA ARG A 139 -3.66 13.98 -13.91
C ARG A 139 -5.09 14.38 -14.26
N LEU A 140 -5.31 14.87 -15.47
CA LEU A 140 -6.64 15.36 -15.88
C LEU A 140 -7.58 14.26 -16.36
N ALA A 141 -7.06 13.06 -16.66
CA ALA A 141 -7.86 11.97 -17.20
C ALA A 141 -8.49 11.09 -16.12
N THR A 142 -7.85 10.97 -14.95
CA THR A 142 -8.32 10.10 -13.89
C THR A 142 -7.81 10.51 -12.52
N GLN A 143 -8.38 9.88 -11.50
CA GLN A 143 -8.07 10.07 -10.09
C GLN A 143 -8.36 8.79 -9.29
N TYR A 144 -8.09 8.80 -8.00
CA TYR A 144 -8.56 7.76 -7.10
C TYR A 144 -10.10 7.79 -6.96
N ASN A 145 -10.70 6.63 -6.68
CA ASN A 145 -12.09 6.56 -6.26
C ASN A 145 -12.26 7.19 -4.84
N ASP A 146 -13.51 7.43 -4.43
CA ASP A 146 -13.89 8.09 -3.19
C ASP A 146 -14.04 7.15 -1.99
N VAL A 147 -13.61 5.89 -2.11
CA VAL A 147 -13.72 4.93 -1.00
C VAL A 147 -12.76 5.27 0.13
N LEU A 148 -13.23 5.06 1.37
CA LEU A 148 -12.48 5.41 2.58
C LEU A 148 -11.29 4.48 2.82
N VAL A 149 -11.37 3.23 2.39
CA VAL A 149 -10.31 2.20 2.48
C VAL A 149 -10.32 1.33 1.21
N HIS A 150 -9.18 0.78 0.84
CA HIS A 150 -8.97 0.01 -0.40
C HIS A 150 -9.23 0.84 -1.67
N GLU A 151 -8.79 2.08 -1.61
CA GLU A 151 -8.86 3.01 -2.74
C GLU A 151 -8.06 2.49 -3.95
N SER A 152 -8.50 2.85 -5.12
CA SER A 152 -7.85 2.50 -6.39
C SER A 152 -7.99 3.63 -7.40
N VAL A 153 -7.03 3.72 -8.31
CA VAL A 153 -7.13 4.62 -9.46
C VAL A 153 -8.24 4.13 -10.36
N ILE A 154 -9.16 5.02 -10.72
CA ILE A 154 -10.21 4.75 -11.69
C ILE A 154 -9.55 4.60 -13.06
N VAL A 155 -9.84 3.53 -13.78
CA VAL A 155 -9.39 3.36 -15.16
C VAL A 155 -10.49 3.85 -16.10
N PRO A 156 -10.31 4.96 -16.83
CA PRO A 156 -11.33 5.46 -17.74
C PRO A 156 -11.60 4.47 -18.89
N GLU A 157 -12.81 4.51 -19.42
CA GLU A 157 -13.16 3.70 -20.59
C GLU A 157 -12.23 4.02 -21.77
N GLY A 158 -11.79 3.00 -22.46
CA GLY A 158 -10.84 3.13 -23.57
C GLY A 158 -9.37 3.24 -23.18
N PHE A 159 -9.05 3.44 -21.91
CA PHE A 159 -7.65 3.51 -21.46
C PHE A 159 -6.98 2.14 -21.41
N LYS A 160 -5.71 2.13 -21.78
CA LYS A 160 -4.86 0.94 -21.69
C LYS A 160 -4.24 0.83 -20.29
N VAL A 161 -4.24 -0.38 -19.74
CA VAL A 161 -3.50 -0.68 -18.48
C VAL A 161 -2.18 -1.33 -18.88
N LYS A 162 -1.08 -0.60 -18.72
CA LYS A 162 0.26 -1.06 -19.04
C LYS A 162 1.04 -1.40 -17.77
N GLN A 163 2.13 -2.17 -17.90
CA GLN A 163 3.03 -2.52 -16.80
C GLN A 163 4.37 -1.83 -17.00
N LEU A 164 4.91 -1.22 -15.94
CA LEU A 164 6.27 -0.69 -15.91
C LEU A 164 7.26 -1.73 -15.43
N ASP A 165 8.49 -1.64 -15.92
CA ASP A 165 9.62 -2.41 -15.44
C ASP A 165 10.23 -1.74 -14.20
N GLY A 166 10.95 -2.55 -13.39
CA GLY A 166 11.50 -2.13 -12.12
C GLY A 166 10.54 -2.33 -10.95
N ASN A 167 10.94 -1.87 -9.77
CA ASN A 167 10.21 -2.08 -8.53
C ASN A 167 10.00 -0.79 -7.76
N LEU A 168 8.86 -0.71 -7.10
CA LEU A 168 8.60 0.20 -5.99
C LEU A 168 8.91 -0.58 -4.70
N PHE A 169 9.99 -0.23 -4.03
CA PHE A 169 10.37 -0.83 -2.75
C PHE A 169 9.45 -0.31 -1.65
N HIS A 170 8.93 -1.19 -0.79
CA HIS A 170 7.96 -0.84 0.23
C HIS A 170 8.38 -1.36 1.60
N TYR A 171 8.71 -0.44 2.51
CA TYR A 171 9.27 -0.71 3.84
C TYR A 171 8.18 -0.75 4.92
N THR A 172 7.38 -1.82 4.97
CA THR A 172 6.14 -1.82 5.75
C THR A 172 6.21 -2.55 7.09
N ILE A 173 7.17 -3.45 7.28
CA ILE A 173 7.28 -4.29 8.48
C ILE A 173 8.70 -4.25 9.03
N ASP A 174 8.96 -3.30 9.92
CA ASP A 174 10.29 -3.09 10.49
C ASP A 174 10.54 -3.96 11.73
N SER A 175 9.49 -4.24 12.50
CA SER A 175 9.60 -4.91 13.79
C SER A 175 8.39 -5.76 14.12
N MET A 176 8.59 -6.72 15.01
CA MET A 176 7.51 -7.59 15.52
C MET A 176 6.39 -6.78 16.23
N PRO A 177 6.68 -5.79 17.08
CA PRO A 177 5.64 -4.95 17.66
C PRO A 177 4.79 -4.21 16.61
N ASN A 178 5.41 -3.68 15.58
CA ASN A 178 4.70 -3.04 14.46
C ASN A 178 3.81 -4.01 13.71
N TYR A 179 4.31 -5.22 13.41
CA TYR A 179 3.53 -6.28 12.78
C TYR A 179 2.29 -6.63 13.62
N VAL A 180 2.46 -6.87 14.93
CA VAL A 180 1.36 -7.26 15.84
C VAL A 180 0.30 -6.17 15.90
N ARG A 181 0.69 -4.91 16.09
CA ARG A 181 -0.23 -3.76 16.15
C ARG A 181 -1.04 -3.60 14.85
N LYS A 182 -0.35 -3.69 13.71
CA LYS A 182 -0.99 -3.59 12.39
C LYS A 182 -1.96 -4.74 12.13
N THR A 183 -1.58 -5.98 12.47
CA THR A 183 -2.42 -7.15 12.26
C THR A 183 -3.62 -7.21 13.21
N GLN A 184 -3.49 -6.73 14.45
CA GLN A 184 -4.61 -6.66 15.38
C GLN A 184 -5.77 -5.85 14.81
N HIS A 185 -5.51 -4.65 14.31
CA HIS A 185 -6.52 -3.78 13.70
C HIS A 185 -7.27 -4.46 12.54
N TYR A 186 -6.52 -5.17 11.68
CA TYR A 186 -7.13 -5.91 10.57
C TYR A 186 -7.94 -7.12 11.04
N MET A 187 -7.54 -7.79 12.12
CA MET A 187 -8.28 -8.92 12.68
C MET A 187 -9.64 -8.48 13.24
N GLU A 188 -9.65 -7.40 14.02
CA GLU A 188 -10.86 -6.81 14.61
C GLU A 188 -11.84 -6.41 13.50
N ALA A 189 -11.41 -5.58 12.56
CA ALA A 189 -12.26 -5.15 11.44
C ALA A 189 -12.79 -6.32 10.60
N TRP A 190 -12.01 -7.39 10.43
CA TRP A 190 -12.44 -8.59 9.72
C TRP A 190 -13.54 -9.35 10.47
N ALA A 191 -13.43 -9.46 11.80
CA ALA A 191 -14.40 -10.11 12.65
C ALA A 191 -15.72 -9.30 12.71
N ASP A 192 -15.63 -7.97 12.90
CA ASP A 192 -16.77 -7.06 12.94
C ASP A 192 -17.65 -7.17 11.69
N GLN A 193 -17.02 -7.20 10.49
CA GLN A 193 -17.74 -7.33 9.23
C GLN A 193 -18.52 -8.65 9.08
N ARG A 194 -18.14 -9.70 9.82
CA ARG A 194 -18.65 -11.07 9.69
C ARG A 194 -19.47 -11.56 10.88
N GLU A 195 -19.43 -10.83 11.97
CA GLU A 195 -20.22 -11.14 13.17
C GLU A 195 -21.71 -11.20 12.85
N GLY A 196 -22.36 -12.29 13.26
CA GLY A 196 -23.77 -12.56 12.97
C GLY A 196 -24.09 -12.98 11.53
N LYS A 197 -23.12 -12.91 10.59
CA LYS A 197 -23.32 -13.29 9.19
C LYS A 197 -22.72 -14.65 8.84
N LYS A 198 -21.75 -15.12 9.62
CA LYS A 198 -21.01 -16.36 9.37
C LYS A 198 -20.80 -17.10 10.69
N SER A 199 -21.42 -18.27 10.84
CA SER A 199 -21.11 -19.18 11.94
C SER A 199 -19.81 -19.94 11.65
N VAL A 200 -18.92 -20.01 12.62
CA VAL A 200 -17.64 -20.71 12.54
C VAL A 200 -17.42 -21.59 13.77
N SER A 201 -16.60 -22.62 13.62
CA SER A 201 -16.17 -23.50 14.73
C SER A 201 -14.69 -23.33 15.00
N LEU A 202 -14.24 -23.80 16.15
CA LEU A 202 -12.79 -23.83 16.46
C LEU A 202 -12.02 -24.70 15.46
N SER A 203 -12.62 -25.80 14.98
CA SER A 203 -12.02 -26.62 13.93
C SER A 203 -11.84 -25.86 12.60
N ASN A 204 -12.78 -24.95 12.26
CA ASN A 204 -12.59 -24.03 11.13
C ASN A 204 -11.39 -23.11 11.34
N ALA A 205 -11.20 -22.56 12.53
CA ALA A 205 -10.05 -21.70 12.84
C ALA A 205 -8.73 -22.46 12.64
N ILE A 206 -8.63 -23.68 13.15
CA ILE A 206 -7.44 -24.54 13.01
C ILE A 206 -7.18 -24.86 11.55
N SER A 207 -8.19 -25.33 10.82
CA SER A 207 -8.02 -25.73 9.40
C SER A 207 -7.65 -24.55 8.51
N HIS A 208 -8.26 -23.37 8.71
CA HIS A 208 -7.92 -22.16 7.96
C HIS A 208 -6.50 -21.67 8.27
N GLY A 209 -6.06 -21.74 9.53
CA GLY A 209 -4.68 -21.42 9.92
C GLY A 209 -3.67 -22.36 9.25
N PHE A 210 -3.90 -23.68 9.35
CA PHE A 210 -3.05 -24.69 8.70
C PHE A 210 -2.99 -24.51 7.19
N PHE A 211 -4.15 -24.35 6.54
CA PHE A 211 -4.20 -24.15 5.09
C PHE A 211 -3.51 -22.85 4.66
N ARG A 212 -3.60 -21.77 5.46
CA ARG A 212 -2.88 -20.52 5.21
C ARG A 212 -1.38 -20.72 5.23
N PHE A 213 -0.85 -21.44 6.23
CA PHE A 213 0.57 -21.81 6.27
C PHE A 213 0.99 -22.59 5.03
N PHE A 214 0.28 -23.68 4.74
CA PHE A 214 0.58 -24.54 3.59
C PHE A 214 0.57 -23.77 2.27
N LYS A 215 -0.46 -22.94 2.08
CA LYS A 215 -0.57 -22.08 0.89
C LYS A 215 0.62 -21.15 0.73
N MET A 216 1.00 -20.44 1.81
CA MET A 216 2.10 -19.46 1.73
C MET A 216 3.45 -20.13 1.59
N TYR A 217 3.73 -21.13 2.44
CA TYR A 217 5.06 -21.72 2.52
C TYR A 217 5.34 -22.70 1.37
N ILE A 218 4.36 -23.56 1.03
CA ILE A 218 4.52 -24.58 0.00
C ILE A 218 4.02 -24.09 -1.37
N ILE A 219 2.71 -23.79 -1.52
CA ILE A 219 2.12 -23.47 -2.83
C ILE A 219 2.72 -22.18 -3.41
N LYS A 220 2.86 -21.14 -2.57
CA LYS A 220 3.45 -19.84 -2.96
C LYS A 220 4.97 -19.81 -2.76
N ARG A 221 5.60 -20.98 -2.58
CA ARG A 221 7.05 -21.18 -2.52
C ARG A 221 7.75 -20.29 -1.48
N GLY A 222 7.10 -20.01 -0.35
CA GLY A 222 7.68 -19.17 0.72
C GLY A 222 9.00 -19.71 1.25
N PHE A 223 9.27 -21.02 1.15
CA PHE A 223 10.55 -21.62 1.50
C PHE A 223 11.74 -21.04 0.71
N LEU A 224 11.53 -20.47 -0.48
CA LEU A 224 12.57 -19.79 -1.25
C LEU A 224 12.98 -18.45 -0.65
N ASP A 225 12.15 -17.83 0.19
CA ASP A 225 12.53 -16.66 1.00
C ASP A 225 13.27 -17.07 2.30
N GLY A 226 13.59 -18.37 2.47
CA GLY A 226 14.35 -18.89 3.59
C GLY A 226 13.63 -18.73 4.94
N ARG A 227 14.37 -18.35 5.99
CA ARG A 227 13.83 -18.19 7.34
C ARG A 227 12.73 -17.12 7.43
N HIS A 228 12.82 -16.06 6.63
CA HIS A 228 11.78 -15.01 6.58
C HIS A 228 10.48 -15.53 5.99
N GLY A 229 10.55 -16.35 4.93
CA GLY A 229 9.37 -16.98 4.36
C GLY A 229 8.66 -17.93 5.34
N LEU A 230 9.44 -18.70 6.12
CA LEU A 230 8.89 -19.53 7.20
C LEU A 230 8.22 -18.67 8.29
N LEU A 231 8.92 -17.64 8.77
CA LEU A 231 8.39 -16.71 9.78
C LEU A 231 7.08 -16.08 9.31
N LEU A 232 7.04 -15.52 8.11
CA LEU A 232 5.86 -14.87 7.56
C LEU A 232 4.70 -15.86 7.35
N ALA A 233 4.97 -17.09 6.95
CA ALA A 233 3.95 -18.13 6.82
C ALA A 233 3.34 -18.50 8.17
N LEU A 234 4.16 -18.65 9.22
CA LEU A 234 3.70 -18.90 10.59
C LEU A 234 2.90 -17.72 11.15
N LEU A 235 3.39 -16.52 11.01
CA LEU A 235 2.69 -15.30 11.45
C LEU A 235 1.34 -15.14 10.74
N SER A 236 1.29 -15.36 9.43
CA SER A 236 0.04 -15.29 8.66
C SER A 236 -0.96 -16.40 9.03
N ALA A 237 -0.45 -17.60 9.33
CA ALA A 237 -1.26 -18.72 9.83
C ALA A 237 -1.87 -18.38 11.21
N ASN A 238 -1.05 -17.85 12.13
CA ASN A 238 -1.50 -17.41 13.44
C ASN A 238 -2.57 -16.31 13.33
N THR A 239 -2.34 -15.27 12.53
CA THR A 239 -3.32 -14.20 12.27
C THR A 239 -4.64 -14.77 11.72
N THR A 240 -4.54 -15.75 10.80
CA THR A 240 -5.72 -16.41 10.23
C THR A 240 -6.46 -17.24 11.27
N PHE A 241 -5.76 -18.03 12.07
CA PHE A 241 -6.34 -18.79 13.18
C PHE A 241 -7.05 -17.85 14.17
N THR A 242 -6.34 -16.80 14.64
CA THR A 242 -6.85 -15.89 15.67
C THR A 242 -8.13 -15.17 15.24
N ARG A 243 -8.21 -14.65 14.01
CA ARG A 243 -9.44 -13.96 13.54
C ARG A 243 -10.66 -14.89 13.43
N TYR A 244 -10.47 -16.17 13.06
CA TYR A 244 -11.55 -17.15 13.06
C TYR A 244 -11.92 -17.61 14.46
N ALA A 245 -10.93 -17.74 15.36
CA ALA A 245 -11.16 -18.07 16.75
C ALA A 245 -11.90 -16.94 17.49
N ASP A 246 -11.56 -15.67 17.22
CA ASP A 246 -12.26 -14.51 17.76
C ASP A 246 -13.74 -14.50 17.32
N LEU A 247 -14.02 -14.73 16.04
CA LEU A 247 -15.39 -14.80 15.52
C LEU A 247 -16.20 -15.94 16.19
N TRP A 248 -15.56 -17.11 16.40
CA TRP A 248 -16.16 -18.21 17.12
C TRP A 248 -16.44 -17.86 18.59
N LEU A 249 -15.51 -17.21 19.28
CA LEU A 249 -15.67 -16.78 20.67
C LEU A 249 -16.83 -15.79 20.83
N ARG A 250 -16.96 -14.82 19.93
CA ARG A 250 -18.07 -13.86 19.93
C ARG A 250 -19.42 -14.56 19.82
N ASP A 251 -19.56 -15.51 18.87
CA ASP A 251 -20.78 -16.30 18.71
C ASP A 251 -21.07 -17.18 19.94
N TYR A 252 -20.05 -17.80 20.51
CA TYR A 252 -20.18 -18.64 21.72
C TYR A 252 -20.65 -17.83 22.92
N MET A 253 -20.03 -16.66 23.17
CA MET A 253 -20.39 -15.80 24.29
C MET A 253 -21.78 -15.19 24.17
N LYS A 254 -22.25 -14.89 22.94
CA LYS A 254 -23.63 -14.43 22.70
C LYS A 254 -24.64 -15.49 23.07
N LYS A 255 -24.43 -16.74 22.65
CA LYS A 255 -25.34 -17.86 22.99
C LYS A 255 -25.46 -18.07 24.49
N LYS A 256 -24.30 -18.04 25.21
CA LYS A 256 -24.26 -18.23 26.65
C LYS A 256 -24.92 -17.10 27.46
N ARG A 257 -25.13 -15.92 26.90
CA ARG A 257 -25.83 -14.79 27.55
C ARG A 257 -27.35 -14.86 27.38
N VAL A 258 -27.83 -15.69 26.49
CA VAL A 258 -29.27 -15.87 26.21
C VAL A 258 -29.83 -17.10 26.92
N GLU A 259 -28.97 -18.02 27.39
CA GLU A 259 -29.26 -19.12 28.29
C GLU A 259 -29.26 -18.65 29.76
#